data_decc3b4c350ea5058b91d0578c884a40
#
_entry.id   decc3b4c350ea5058b91d0578c884a40
#
_cell.length_a   1.000
_cell.length_b   1.000
_cell.length_c   1.000
_cell.angle_alpha   90.00
_cell.angle_beta   90.00
_cell.angle_gamma   90.00
#
_symmetry.space_group_name_H-M   'P 1'
#
loop_
_entity.id
_entity.type
_entity.pdbx_description
1 polymer ?
#
loop_
_entity_poly.entity_id
_entity_poly.type
_entity_poly.pdbx_seq_one_letter_code
_entity_poly.pdbx_strand_id
1 'polypeptide(L)'
;MKTGGILFFGGVVLLVLGGLGGLVFIGPLLRGQGGTFSNLLAVLVLGALPAAAGVLLMAAGSRRGKVERENEDRGFTEVATALARKNGGRVGLDQVARASGLPSGEAQAKMRQLTGRGLFELDFDESGQMVFKLSPDAGRAQLAELGGRS
;
A
#
# COMPACT_ATOMS: atom_id res chain seq x y z
N MET A 1 0.37 3.34 13.89
CA MET A 1 1.01 3.96 12.69
C MET A 1 1.69 2.84 11.92
N LYS A 2 1.35 2.65 10.63
CA LYS A 2 1.90 1.55 9.82
C LYS A 2 3.39 1.79 9.56
N THR A 3 4.21 0.79 9.78
CA THR A 3 5.69 0.86 9.71
C THR A 3 6.20 1.39 8.37
N GLY A 4 5.49 1.12 7.27
CA GLY A 4 5.82 1.62 5.93
C GLY A 4 5.74 3.14 5.80
N GLY A 5 4.79 3.80 6.51
CA GLY A 5 4.66 5.26 6.49
C GLY A 5 5.81 5.96 7.21
N ILE A 6 6.29 5.39 8.31
CA ILE A 6 7.41 5.96 9.09
C ILE A 6 8.70 5.90 8.26
N LEU A 7 8.96 4.78 7.58
CA LEU A 7 10.14 4.63 6.70
C LEU A 7 10.10 5.58 5.51
N PHE A 8 8.91 5.75 4.90
CA PHE A 8 8.74 6.69 3.80
C PHE A 8 8.99 8.14 4.25
N PHE A 9 8.42 8.55 5.37
CA PHE A 9 8.58 9.89 5.91
C PHE A 9 10.05 10.17 6.33
N GLY A 10 10.69 9.19 6.96
CA GLY A 10 12.12 9.25 7.28
C GLY A 10 13.00 9.42 6.04
N GLY A 11 12.65 8.71 4.94
CA GLY A 11 13.33 8.84 3.65
C GLY A 11 13.20 10.25 3.05
N VAL A 12 12.01 10.85 3.11
CA VAL A 12 11.77 12.22 2.63
C VAL A 12 12.60 13.23 3.43
N VAL A 13 12.61 13.12 4.75
CA VAL A 13 13.40 14.03 5.62
C VAL A 13 14.90 13.94 5.31
N LEU A 14 15.43 12.73 5.15
CA LEU A 14 16.84 12.52 4.79
C LEU A 14 17.17 13.07 3.39
N LEU A 15 16.28 12.95 2.44
CA LEU A 15 16.46 13.48 1.09
C LEU A 15 16.49 15.01 1.10
N VAL A 16 15.59 15.65 1.85
CA VAL A 16 15.56 17.11 2.00
C VAL A 16 16.82 17.63 2.71
N LEU A 17 17.22 17.00 3.82
CA LEU A 17 18.43 17.39 4.56
C LEU A 17 19.69 17.17 3.73
N GLY A 18 19.81 16.07 3.01
CA GLY A 18 20.94 15.81 2.12
C GLY A 18 20.99 16.77 0.94
N GLY A 19 19.83 17.09 0.35
CA GLY A 19 19.74 18.09 -0.73
C GLY A 19 20.14 19.48 -0.29
N LEU A 20 19.63 19.96 0.85
CA LEU A 20 19.99 21.26 1.41
C LEU A 20 21.47 21.31 1.84
N GLY A 21 21.97 20.25 2.49
CA GLY A 21 23.37 20.13 2.86
C GLY A 21 24.30 20.21 1.66
N GLY A 22 23.98 19.50 0.57
CA GLY A 22 24.74 19.55 -0.68
C GLY A 22 24.77 20.94 -1.30
N LEU A 23 23.65 21.65 -1.35
CA LEU A 23 23.54 23.01 -1.93
C LEU A 23 24.44 24.02 -1.23
N VAL A 24 24.58 23.95 0.09
CA VAL A 24 25.45 24.87 0.88
C VAL A 24 26.91 24.75 0.44
N PHE A 25 27.37 23.56 0.05
CA PHE A 25 28.78 23.35 -0.33
C PHE A 25 29.05 23.52 -1.83
N ILE A 26 28.03 23.53 -2.69
CA ILE A 26 28.15 23.73 -4.14
C ILE A 26 28.65 25.18 -4.41
N GLY A 27 28.17 26.18 -3.68
CA GLY A 27 28.56 27.57 -3.86
C GLY A 27 30.09 27.83 -3.68
N PRO A 28 30.70 27.40 -2.59
CA PRO A 28 32.16 27.48 -2.38
C PRO A 28 32.96 26.67 -3.41
N LEU A 29 32.46 25.49 -3.83
CA LEU A 29 33.08 24.65 -4.86
C LEU A 29 33.17 25.38 -6.21
N LEU A 30 32.08 26.02 -6.65
CA LEU A 30 32.03 26.78 -7.89
C LEU A 30 32.92 28.05 -7.89
N ARG A 31 33.15 28.64 -6.70
CA ARG A 31 34.00 29.81 -6.54
C ARG A 31 35.49 29.47 -6.36
N GLY A 32 35.85 28.19 -6.35
CA GLY A 32 37.23 27.75 -6.14
C GLY A 32 37.78 28.08 -4.76
N GLN A 33 36.94 28.37 -3.78
CA GLN A 33 37.32 28.72 -2.41
C GLN A 33 37.49 27.45 -1.58
N GLY A 34 38.70 27.23 -1.06
CA GLY A 34 39.03 26.06 -0.25
C GLY A 34 39.62 24.90 -1.06
N GLY A 35 40.18 23.91 -0.37
CA GLY A 35 40.77 22.72 -1.03
C GLY A 35 39.70 21.94 -1.74
N THR A 36 39.87 21.77 -3.05
CA THR A 36 38.89 21.06 -3.93
C THR A 36 38.51 19.68 -3.41
N PHE A 37 39.49 18.98 -2.82
CA PHE A 37 39.28 17.63 -2.27
C PHE A 37 38.39 17.63 -1.01
N SER A 38 38.62 18.60 -0.09
CA SER A 38 37.82 18.71 1.14
C SER A 38 36.39 19.10 0.86
N ASN A 39 36.14 20.01 -0.09
CA ASN A 39 34.80 20.41 -0.50
C ASN A 39 34.04 19.26 -1.22
N LEU A 40 34.76 18.53 -2.05
CA LEU A 40 34.17 17.35 -2.75
C LEU A 40 33.76 16.27 -1.75
N LEU A 41 34.58 16.01 -0.76
CA LEU A 41 34.31 15.04 0.30
C LEU A 41 33.14 15.49 1.18
N ALA A 42 33.02 16.78 1.48
CA ALA A 42 31.90 17.35 2.20
C ALA A 42 30.57 17.19 1.42
N VAL A 43 30.55 17.49 0.12
CA VAL A 43 29.37 17.31 -0.75
C VAL A 43 28.97 15.84 -0.81
N LEU A 44 29.92 14.94 -0.88
CA LEU A 44 29.66 13.48 -0.96
C LEU A 44 29.10 12.96 0.37
N VAL A 45 29.70 13.32 1.50
CA VAL A 45 29.29 12.81 2.82
C VAL A 45 28.02 13.47 3.33
N LEU A 46 27.89 14.79 3.19
CA LEU A 46 26.77 15.55 3.74
C LEU A 46 25.58 15.68 2.75
N GLY A 47 25.85 15.52 1.45
CA GLY A 47 24.84 15.63 0.41
C GLY A 47 24.46 14.28 -0.20
N ALA A 48 25.39 13.64 -0.91
CA ALA A 48 25.08 12.47 -1.73
C ALA A 48 24.72 11.23 -0.92
N LEU A 49 25.43 10.93 0.18
CA LEU A 49 25.15 9.75 1.01
C LEU A 49 23.79 9.81 1.70
N PRO A 50 23.40 10.91 2.39
CA PRO A 50 22.06 10.99 3.00
C PRO A 50 20.95 10.97 1.95
N ALA A 51 21.15 11.62 0.79
CA ALA A 51 20.17 11.62 -0.29
C ALA A 51 19.96 10.21 -0.85
N ALA A 52 21.04 9.45 -1.10
CA ALA A 52 20.96 8.07 -1.56
C ALA A 52 20.26 7.16 -0.53
N ALA A 53 20.61 7.31 0.75
CA ALA A 53 19.94 6.59 1.84
C ALA A 53 18.44 6.92 1.91
N GLY A 54 18.07 8.20 1.73
CA GLY A 54 16.69 8.66 1.65
C GLY A 54 15.89 7.97 0.54
N VAL A 55 16.45 7.92 -0.67
CA VAL A 55 15.84 7.23 -1.82
C VAL A 55 15.65 5.73 -1.56
N LEU A 56 16.64 5.07 -0.99
CA LEU A 56 16.55 3.64 -0.64
C LEU A 56 15.47 3.37 0.41
N LEU A 57 15.38 4.22 1.44
CA LEU A 57 14.33 4.11 2.47
C LEU A 57 12.93 4.35 1.89
N MET A 58 12.77 5.31 0.99
CA MET A 58 11.49 5.55 0.31
C MET A 58 11.09 4.35 -0.55
N ALA A 59 12.03 3.78 -1.32
CA ALA A 59 11.79 2.60 -2.14
C ALA A 59 11.41 1.38 -1.28
N ALA A 60 12.12 1.16 -0.17
CA ALA A 60 11.81 0.07 0.77
C ALA A 60 10.46 0.27 1.47
N GLY A 61 10.14 1.50 1.88
CA GLY A 61 8.87 1.84 2.52
C GLY A 61 7.67 1.66 1.59
N SER A 62 7.80 2.05 0.32
CA SER A 62 6.73 1.91 -0.68
C SER A 62 6.46 0.43 -1.02
N ARG A 63 7.49 -0.42 -1.10
CA ARG A 63 7.33 -1.86 -1.33
C ARG A 63 6.61 -2.55 -0.17
N ARG A 64 7.01 -2.24 1.07
CA ARG A 64 6.36 -2.81 2.26
C ARG A 64 4.90 -2.39 2.38
N GLY A 65 4.59 -1.13 2.10
CA GLY A 65 3.21 -0.64 2.12
C GLY A 65 2.30 -1.33 1.08
N LYS A 66 2.82 -1.70 -0.09
CA LYS A 66 2.06 -2.48 -1.08
C LYS A 66 1.78 -3.90 -0.60
N VAL A 67 2.80 -4.61 -0.10
CA VAL A 67 2.66 -5.98 0.41
C VAL A 67 1.68 -6.04 1.59
N GLU A 68 1.73 -5.07 2.49
CA GLU A 68 0.83 -4.99 3.64
C GLU A 68 -0.63 -4.81 3.19
N ARG A 69 -0.89 -3.90 2.23
CA ARG A 69 -2.22 -3.71 1.64
C ARG A 69 -2.72 -4.96 0.90
N GLU A 70 -1.87 -5.60 0.11
CA GLU A 70 -2.22 -6.85 -0.57
C GLU A 70 -2.59 -7.96 0.42
N ASN A 71 -1.88 -8.07 1.53
CA ASN A 71 -2.19 -9.05 2.56
C ASN A 71 -3.50 -8.72 3.30
N GLU A 72 -3.76 -7.44 3.61
CA GLU A 72 -5.03 -7.00 4.18
C GLU A 72 -6.21 -7.28 3.24
N ASP A 73 -6.03 -7.01 1.93
CA ASP A 73 -7.06 -7.27 0.93
C ASP A 73 -7.31 -8.77 0.73
N ARG A 74 -6.27 -9.60 0.78
CA ARG A 74 -6.42 -11.07 0.75
C ARG A 74 -7.17 -11.58 1.97
N GLY A 75 -6.77 -11.16 3.18
CA GLY A 75 -7.45 -11.55 4.41
C GLY A 75 -8.93 -11.15 4.41
N PHE A 76 -9.24 -9.95 3.94
CA PHE A 76 -10.63 -9.52 3.78
C PHE A 76 -11.40 -10.37 2.77
N THR A 77 -10.80 -10.68 1.62
CA THR A 77 -11.40 -11.51 0.57
C THR A 77 -11.69 -12.92 1.10
N GLU A 78 -10.77 -13.52 1.84
CA GLU A 78 -10.96 -14.83 2.45
C GLU A 78 -12.11 -14.84 3.45
N VAL A 79 -12.18 -13.84 4.34
CA VAL A 79 -13.27 -13.70 5.32
C VAL A 79 -14.61 -13.54 4.61
N ALA A 80 -14.72 -12.64 3.63
CA ALA A 80 -15.94 -12.39 2.89
C ALA A 80 -16.42 -13.64 2.12
N THR A 81 -15.49 -14.34 1.46
CA THR A 81 -15.80 -15.55 0.69
C THR A 81 -16.21 -16.71 1.60
N ALA A 82 -15.50 -16.92 2.72
CA ALA A 82 -15.85 -17.97 3.68
C ALA A 82 -17.22 -17.72 4.29
N LEU A 83 -17.52 -16.48 4.63
CA LEU A 83 -18.82 -16.09 5.21
C LEU A 83 -19.95 -16.26 4.20
N ALA A 84 -19.74 -15.86 2.94
CA ALA A 84 -20.71 -16.06 1.88
C ALA A 84 -20.99 -17.55 1.64
N ARG A 85 -19.96 -18.39 1.55
CA ARG A 85 -20.12 -19.85 1.42
C ARG A 85 -20.91 -20.46 2.56
N LYS A 86 -20.65 -20.03 3.80
CA LYS A 86 -21.39 -20.47 4.99
C LYS A 86 -22.86 -20.08 4.94
N ASN A 87 -23.20 -18.97 4.32
CA ASN A 87 -24.55 -18.41 4.24
C ASN A 87 -25.24 -18.68 2.87
N GLY A 88 -24.93 -19.78 2.21
CA GLY A 88 -25.58 -20.17 0.95
C GLY A 88 -25.22 -19.27 -0.25
N GLY A 89 -24.04 -18.68 -0.24
CA GLY A 89 -23.54 -17.84 -1.33
C GLY A 89 -23.88 -16.35 -1.18
N ARG A 90 -24.53 -15.94 -0.10
CA ARG A 90 -24.93 -14.53 0.15
C ARG A 90 -24.36 -14.02 1.45
N VAL A 91 -24.02 -12.72 1.49
CA VAL A 91 -23.50 -12.10 2.70
C VAL A 91 -23.94 -10.62 2.78
N GLY A 92 -24.39 -10.20 3.95
CA GLY A 92 -24.71 -8.81 4.23
C GLY A 92 -23.47 -7.98 4.60
N LEU A 93 -23.51 -6.68 4.31
CA LEU A 93 -22.40 -5.77 4.62
C LEU A 93 -22.04 -5.78 6.13
N ASP A 94 -23.03 -5.75 7.00
CA ASP A 94 -22.80 -5.73 8.46
C ASP A 94 -22.16 -7.02 8.97
N GLN A 95 -22.45 -8.15 8.32
CA GLN A 95 -21.85 -9.43 8.67
C GLN A 95 -20.35 -9.43 8.30
N VAL A 96 -20.01 -8.91 7.10
CA VAL A 96 -18.62 -8.81 6.67
C VAL A 96 -17.85 -7.81 7.51
N ALA A 97 -18.42 -6.64 7.80
CA ALA A 97 -17.80 -5.62 8.63
C ALA A 97 -17.44 -6.16 10.01
N ARG A 98 -18.39 -6.84 10.67
CA ARG A 98 -18.16 -7.47 11.99
C ARG A 98 -17.12 -8.59 11.93
N ALA A 99 -17.18 -9.44 10.93
CA ALA A 99 -16.26 -10.58 10.81
C ALA A 99 -14.83 -10.15 10.46
N SER A 100 -14.66 -9.07 9.69
CA SER A 100 -13.35 -8.52 9.34
C SER A 100 -12.80 -7.52 10.37
N GLY A 101 -13.61 -7.09 11.35
CA GLY A 101 -13.23 -6.06 12.32
C GLY A 101 -13.06 -4.66 11.71
N LEU A 102 -13.60 -4.43 10.51
CA LEU A 102 -13.48 -3.16 9.80
C LEU A 102 -14.73 -2.27 10.05
N PRO A 103 -14.57 -0.94 10.02
CA PRO A 103 -15.71 -0.03 9.97
C PRO A 103 -16.59 -0.30 8.74
N SER A 104 -17.91 -0.11 8.85
CA SER A 104 -18.87 -0.40 7.76
C SER A 104 -18.52 0.30 6.44
N GLY A 105 -18.04 1.56 6.50
CA GLY A 105 -17.63 2.29 5.29
C GLY A 105 -16.43 1.68 4.59
N GLU A 106 -15.44 1.19 5.33
CA GLU A 106 -14.25 0.53 4.77
C GLU A 106 -14.60 -0.87 4.22
N ALA A 107 -15.41 -1.63 4.96
CA ALA A 107 -15.94 -2.90 4.49
C ALA A 107 -16.75 -2.74 3.19
N GLN A 108 -17.58 -1.69 3.09
CA GLN A 108 -18.33 -1.39 1.87
C GLN A 108 -17.42 -1.06 0.68
N ALA A 109 -16.38 -0.25 0.90
CA ALA A 109 -15.42 0.08 -0.15
C ALA A 109 -14.69 -1.18 -0.67
N LYS A 110 -14.27 -2.07 0.25
CA LYS A 110 -13.64 -3.34 -0.12
C LYS A 110 -14.61 -4.30 -0.81
N MET A 111 -15.86 -4.39 -0.38
CA MET A 111 -16.88 -5.20 -1.06
C MET A 111 -17.17 -4.69 -2.47
N ARG A 112 -17.26 -3.38 -2.68
CA ARG A 112 -17.37 -2.80 -4.04
C ARG A 112 -16.18 -3.15 -4.92
N GLN A 113 -14.97 -3.15 -4.37
CA GLN A 113 -13.78 -3.56 -5.09
C GLN A 113 -13.84 -5.04 -5.50
N LEU A 114 -14.32 -5.93 -4.62
CA LEU A 114 -14.51 -7.33 -4.93
C LEU A 114 -15.60 -7.56 -5.99
N THR A 115 -16.67 -6.75 -5.96
CA THR A 115 -17.69 -6.74 -7.01
C THR A 115 -17.11 -6.29 -8.36
N GLY A 116 -16.31 -5.23 -8.38
CA GLY A 116 -15.61 -4.78 -9.58
C GLY A 116 -14.62 -5.80 -10.16
N ARG A 117 -14.11 -6.71 -9.32
CA ARG A 117 -13.28 -7.85 -9.75
C ARG A 117 -14.09 -9.09 -10.17
N GLY A 118 -15.42 -9.04 -10.12
CA GLY A 118 -16.30 -10.14 -10.49
C GLY A 118 -16.38 -11.28 -9.46
N LEU A 119 -15.86 -11.09 -8.24
CA LEU A 119 -15.94 -12.08 -7.17
C LEU A 119 -17.30 -12.10 -6.50
N PHE A 120 -17.95 -10.95 -6.42
CA PHE A 120 -19.29 -10.80 -5.87
C PHE A 120 -20.17 -10.00 -6.81
N GLU A 121 -21.47 -10.26 -6.74
CA GLU A 121 -22.53 -9.50 -7.40
C GLU A 121 -23.35 -8.78 -6.33
N LEU A 122 -23.80 -7.56 -6.63
CA LEU A 122 -24.69 -6.82 -5.75
C LEU A 122 -26.11 -7.33 -5.97
N ASP A 123 -26.77 -7.71 -4.90
CA ASP A 123 -28.15 -8.17 -4.89
C ASP A 123 -28.93 -7.48 -3.77
N PHE A 124 -30.25 -7.59 -3.75
CA PHE A 124 -31.09 -7.09 -2.68
C PHE A 124 -31.88 -8.27 -2.12
N ASP A 125 -32.01 -8.33 -0.81
CA ASP A 125 -32.86 -9.32 -0.18
C ASP A 125 -34.34 -8.92 -0.23
N GLU A 126 -35.21 -9.78 0.27
CA GLU A 126 -36.66 -9.55 0.29
C GLU A 126 -37.07 -8.32 1.11
N SER A 127 -36.22 -7.88 2.03
CA SER A 127 -36.41 -6.68 2.85
C SER A 127 -35.85 -5.40 2.19
N GLY A 128 -35.27 -5.50 0.99
CA GLY A 128 -34.63 -4.41 0.27
C GLY A 128 -33.26 -4.05 0.81
N GLN A 129 -32.66 -4.87 1.68
CA GLN A 129 -31.29 -4.66 2.16
C GLN A 129 -30.27 -5.12 1.13
N MET A 130 -29.16 -4.35 1.03
CA MET A 130 -28.06 -4.65 0.15
C MET A 130 -27.32 -5.90 0.64
N VAL A 131 -27.27 -6.91 -0.21
CA VAL A 131 -26.52 -8.16 0.01
C VAL A 131 -25.57 -8.40 -1.15
N PHE A 132 -24.48 -9.08 -0.85
CA PHE A 132 -23.49 -9.47 -1.84
C PHE A 132 -23.58 -10.97 -2.07
N LYS A 133 -23.79 -11.38 -3.33
CA LYS A 133 -23.87 -12.76 -3.74
C LYS A 133 -22.54 -13.17 -4.35
N LEU A 134 -22.02 -14.32 -3.96
CA LEU A 134 -20.81 -14.87 -4.55
C LEU A 134 -21.06 -15.22 -6.01
N SER A 135 -20.26 -14.65 -6.92
CA SER A 135 -20.38 -14.94 -8.35
C SER A 135 -20.10 -16.43 -8.62
N PRO A 136 -20.85 -17.09 -9.50
CA PRO A 136 -20.59 -18.47 -9.89
C PRO A 136 -19.21 -18.66 -10.52
N ASP A 137 -18.66 -17.61 -11.12
CA ASP A 137 -17.32 -17.61 -11.71
C ASP A 137 -16.20 -17.19 -10.71
N ALA A 138 -16.54 -16.92 -9.46
CA ALA A 138 -15.57 -16.53 -8.43
C ALA A 138 -14.42 -17.54 -8.25
N GLY A 139 -14.70 -18.84 -8.44
CA GLY A 139 -13.68 -19.89 -8.42
C GLY A 139 -12.68 -19.77 -9.58
N ARG A 140 -13.12 -19.35 -10.75
CA ARG A 140 -12.27 -19.15 -11.93
C ARG A 140 -11.44 -17.89 -11.81
N ALA A 141 -12.01 -16.81 -11.27
CA ALA A 141 -11.31 -15.55 -11.03
C ALA A 141 -10.16 -15.71 -10.01
N GLN A 142 -10.38 -16.49 -8.94
CA GLN A 142 -9.32 -16.82 -7.98
C GLN A 142 -8.17 -17.64 -8.57
N LEU A 143 -8.50 -18.62 -9.43
CA LEU A 143 -7.50 -19.44 -10.10
C LEU A 143 -6.68 -18.64 -11.12
N ALA A 144 -7.27 -17.66 -11.81
CA ALA A 144 -6.58 -16.77 -12.73
C ALA A 144 -5.59 -15.84 -12.00
N GLU A 145 -5.93 -15.34 -10.80
CA GLU A 145 -5.02 -14.54 -9.97
C GLU A 145 -3.83 -15.36 -9.44
N LEU A 146 -4.04 -16.63 -9.14
CA LEU A 146 -2.98 -17.54 -8.66
C LEU A 146 -2.10 -18.06 -9.79
N GLY A 147 -2.65 -18.26 -10.99
CA GLY A 147 -1.92 -18.79 -12.16
C GLY A 147 -1.11 -17.75 -12.93
N GLY A 148 -1.36 -16.47 -12.76
CA GLY A 148 -0.62 -15.39 -13.44
C GLY A 148 0.73 -15.03 -12.80
N ARG A 149 1.21 -15.82 -11.84
CA ARG A 149 2.47 -15.58 -11.10
C ARG A 149 3.55 -16.65 -11.30
N SER A 150 3.49 -17.39 -12.40
CA SER A 150 4.58 -18.30 -12.79
C SER A 150 5.52 -17.67 -13.82
#